data_8137463d7aa2aeceb60c568b40c1ea40
#
_entry.id   8137463d7aa2aeceb60c568b40c1ea40
#
_cell.length_a   1.000
_cell.length_b   1.000
_cell.length_c   1.000
_cell.angle_alpha   90.00
_cell.angle_beta   90.00
_cell.angle_gamma   90.00
#
_symmetry.space_group_name_H-M   'P 1'
#
loop_
_entity.id
_entity.type
_entity.pdbx_description
1 polymer ?
#
loop_
_entity_poly.entity_id
_entity_poly.type
_entity_poly.pdbx_seq_one_letter_code
_entity_poly.pdbx_strand_id
1 'polypeptide(L)'
;MTGFVPAPEPDWLRDLEQRAHETPMVTGLPEAAGSASAVLMLFGQDELGGQDVVLTERSATLRKHAGQVSFPGGRADPGDVSAADTALREAHEEIGLDREGVRVVGVLPALPLSVTGFRVTPIAAWWERPSPIGVVDTAEVARVERVPLAQLVDPANRFSAVVPGREYVAPAFEVNGLYVWGFTAILLDATLRLAGMELPWDRSDRRPVPSRYLQGG
;
A
#
# COMPACT_ATOMS: atom_id res chain seq x y z
N MET A 1 12.07 23.19 -24.24
CA MET A 1 11.39 21.97 -23.80
C MET A 1 12.47 21.08 -23.20
N THR A 2 12.71 21.19 -21.91
CA THR A 2 13.57 20.25 -21.18
C THR A 2 12.85 18.90 -21.18
N GLY A 3 13.38 17.96 -21.96
CA GLY A 3 12.82 16.61 -22.02
C GLY A 3 12.81 16.01 -20.61
N PHE A 4 11.66 15.54 -20.16
CA PHE A 4 11.54 14.76 -18.94
C PHE A 4 12.44 13.53 -19.07
N VAL A 5 13.40 13.40 -18.16
CA VAL A 5 14.23 12.20 -18.04
C VAL A 5 13.60 11.34 -16.95
N PRO A 6 13.11 10.14 -17.29
CA PRO A 6 12.55 9.24 -16.27
C PRO A 6 13.59 8.95 -15.19
N ALA A 7 13.18 9.03 -13.92
CA ALA A 7 14.03 8.60 -12.84
C ALA A 7 14.26 7.08 -12.96
N PRO A 8 15.52 6.59 -12.80
CA PRO A 8 15.79 5.17 -12.84
C PRO A 8 15.13 4.48 -11.65
N GLU A 9 14.62 3.29 -11.91
CA GLU A 9 14.12 2.41 -10.86
C GLU A 9 15.23 2.10 -9.86
N PRO A 10 14.96 2.25 -8.54
CA PRO A 10 15.96 1.94 -7.52
C PRO A 10 16.20 0.43 -7.40
N ASP A 11 17.45 0.05 -7.09
CA ASP A 11 17.86 -1.36 -7.00
C ASP A 11 17.01 -2.16 -5.99
N TRP A 12 16.68 -1.56 -4.83
CA TRP A 12 15.87 -2.22 -3.81
C TRP A 12 14.49 -2.65 -4.32
N LEU A 13 13.89 -1.87 -5.23
CA LEU A 13 12.58 -2.18 -5.79
C LEU A 13 12.68 -3.30 -6.83
N ARG A 14 13.75 -3.30 -7.63
CA ARG A 14 14.04 -4.35 -8.60
C ARG A 14 14.22 -5.72 -7.95
N ASP A 15 14.86 -5.74 -6.77
CA ASP A 15 15.11 -6.97 -6.03
C ASP A 15 13.93 -7.41 -5.16
N LEU A 16 12.92 -6.56 -5.00
CA LEU A 16 11.83 -6.77 -4.02
C LEU A 16 11.05 -8.05 -4.28
N GLU A 17 10.72 -8.34 -5.55
CA GLU A 17 9.96 -9.54 -5.93
C GLU A 17 10.74 -10.80 -5.54
N GLN A 18 12.01 -10.89 -5.91
CA GLN A 18 12.85 -12.03 -5.57
C GLN A 18 12.93 -12.22 -4.06
N ARG A 19 13.20 -11.15 -3.32
CA ARG A 19 13.29 -11.18 -1.85
C ARG A 19 11.97 -11.60 -1.19
N ALA A 20 10.83 -11.17 -1.73
CA ALA A 20 9.52 -11.52 -1.22
C ALA A 20 9.16 -13.01 -1.46
N HIS A 21 9.72 -13.65 -2.50
CA HIS A 21 9.60 -15.07 -2.73
C HIS A 21 10.57 -15.90 -1.87
N GLU A 22 11.75 -15.39 -1.59
CA GLU A 22 12.74 -16.04 -0.73
C GLU A 22 12.43 -15.92 0.77
N THR A 23 11.85 -14.79 1.17
CA THR A 23 11.53 -14.48 2.57
C THR A 23 10.06 -14.07 2.68
N PRO A 24 9.22 -14.80 3.42
CA PRO A 24 7.81 -14.45 3.56
C PRO A 24 7.63 -13.00 4.02
N MET A 25 6.80 -12.24 3.30
CA MET A 25 6.44 -10.88 3.69
C MET A 25 5.76 -10.86 5.06
N VAL A 26 4.89 -11.83 5.30
CA VAL A 26 4.17 -12.01 6.56
C VAL A 26 4.19 -13.48 6.94
N THR A 27 4.49 -13.79 8.20
CA THR A 27 4.50 -15.15 8.74
C THR A 27 3.22 -15.45 9.52
N GLY A 28 2.87 -16.73 9.61
CA GLY A 28 1.72 -17.18 10.42
C GLY A 28 0.36 -16.92 9.80
N LEU A 29 0.29 -16.49 8.53
CA LEU A 29 -0.97 -16.38 7.81
C LEU A 29 -1.42 -17.75 7.28
N PRO A 30 -2.74 -18.01 7.23
CA PRO A 30 -3.26 -19.17 6.53
C PRO A 30 -2.97 -19.06 5.02
N GLU A 31 -3.18 -20.16 4.29
CA GLU A 31 -3.10 -20.13 2.83
C GLU A 31 -4.06 -19.07 2.26
N ALA A 32 -3.58 -18.32 1.28
CA ALA A 32 -4.34 -17.24 0.68
C ALA A 32 -5.50 -17.78 -0.16
N ALA A 33 -6.69 -17.82 0.42
CA ALA A 33 -7.94 -18.24 -0.20
C ALA A 33 -8.91 -17.05 -0.33
N GLY A 34 -9.91 -17.18 -1.20
CA GLY A 34 -10.96 -16.17 -1.37
C GLY A 34 -10.99 -15.49 -2.74
N SER A 35 -11.80 -14.46 -2.87
CA SER A 35 -11.93 -13.70 -4.11
C SER A 35 -10.63 -12.98 -4.45
N ALA A 36 -10.22 -13.06 -5.72
CA ALA A 36 -9.03 -12.40 -6.19
C ALA A 36 -9.17 -10.86 -6.14
N SER A 37 -8.13 -10.22 -5.66
CA SER A 37 -7.97 -8.77 -5.68
C SER A 37 -6.50 -8.41 -5.82
N ALA A 38 -6.21 -7.16 -6.22
CA ALA A 38 -4.85 -6.68 -6.32
C ALA A 38 -4.76 -5.24 -5.82
N VAL A 39 -3.58 -4.88 -5.30
CA VAL A 39 -3.27 -3.52 -4.87
C VAL A 39 -1.99 -3.05 -5.53
N LEU A 40 -1.93 -1.78 -5.89
CA LEU A 40 -0.79 -1.16 -6.55
C LEU A 40 0.10 -0.47 -5.52
N MET A 41 1.26 -1.03 -5.26
CA MET A 41 2.32 -0.39 -4.49
C MET A 41 3.14 0.48 -5.46
N LEU A 42 2.62 1.67 -5.77
CA LEU A 42 3.23 2.59 -6.72
C LEU A 42 4.26 3.46 -6.02
N PHE A 43 5.52 3.18 -6.30
CA PHE A 43 6.65 3.99 -5.83
C PHE A 43 7.07 4.97 -6.90
N GLY A 44 7.44 6.17 -6.47
CA GLY A 44 7.87 7.24 -7.36
C GLY A 44 9.01 8.05 -6.77
N GLN A 45 9.34 9.12 -7.47
CA GLN A 45 10.33 10.09 -7.03
C GLN A 45 9.72 11.49 -7.11
N ASP A 46 9.95 12.31 -6.09
CA ASP A 46 9.59 13.73 -6.09
C ASP A 46 10.61 14.57 -6.87
N GLU A 47 10.33 15.87 -7.02
CA GLU A 47 11.19 16.80 -7.74
C GLU A 47 12.56 17.01 -7.08
N LEU A 48 12.70 16.68 -5.79
CA LEU A 48 13.93 16.81 -5.01
C LEU A 48 14.74 15.50 -4.97
N GLY A 49 14.23 14.44 -5.64
CA GLY A 49 14.86 13.12 -5.68
C GLY A 49 14.48 12.23 -4.50
N GLY A 50 13.57 12.66 -3.63
CA GLY A 50 13.00 11.84 -2.57
C GLY A 50 12.07 10.77 -3.11
N GLN A 51 12.15 9.56 -2.58
CA GLN A 51 11.25 8.47 -2.98
C GLN A 51 9.98 8.50 -2.15
N ASP A 52 8.86 8.19 -2.77
CA ASP A 52 7.54 8.15 -2.14
C ASP A 52 6.73 6.92 -2.59
N VAL A 53 5.60 6.73 -1.93
CA VAL A 53 4.58 5.74 -2.29
C VAL A 53 3.21 6.39 -2.31
N VAL A 54 2.38 5.98 -3.27
CA VAL A 54 1.00 6.46 -3.39
C VAL A 54 0.09 5.67 -2.47
N LEU A 55 -0.64 6.39 -1.61
CA LEU A 55 -1.67 5.85 -0.74
C LEU A 55 -2.99 6.59 -0.94
N THR A 56 -4.09 5.92 -0.67
CA THR A 56 -5.44 6.49 -0.67
C THR A 56 -6.05 6.42 0.72
N GLU A 57 -6.87 7.39 1.09
CA GLU A 57 -7.78 7.30 2.23
C GLU A 57 -9.18 7.01 1.70
N ARG A 58 -9.77 5.94 2.17
CA ARG A 58 -11.10 5.50 1.73
C ARG A 58 -12.18 6.45 2.22
N SER A 59 -13.24 6.61 1.41
CA SER A 59 -14.38 7.47 1.78
C SER A 59 -15.01 7.05 3.11
N ALA A 60 -15.30 8.04 3.96
CA ALA A 60 -15.98 7.83 5.24
C ALA A 60 -17.43 7.32 5.08
N THR A 61 -17.99 7.39 3.87
CA THR A 61 -19.36 6.94 3.55
C THR A 61 -19.43 5.44 3.23
N LEU A 62 -18.31 4.77 3.08
CA LEU A 62 -18.27 3.34 2.81
C LEU A 62 -18.77 2.52 3.99
N ARG A 63 -19.44 1.39 3.68
CA ARG A 63 -19.95 0.47 4.72
C ARG A 63 -18.83 -0.33 5.39
N LYS A 64 -17.72 -0.56 4.69
CA LYS A 64 -16.55 -1.31 5.19
C LYS A 64 -15.29 -0.49 4.98
N HIS A 65 -14.40 -0.56 5.95
CA HIS A 65 -13.09 0.12 5.91
C HIS A 65 -13.17 1.64 5.69
N ALA A 66 -14.26 2.28 6.14
CA ALA A 66 -14.46 3.72 6.04
C ALA A 66 -13.29 4.50 6.67
N GLY A 67 -12.72 5.46 5.94
CA GLY A 67 -11.62 6.29 6.39
C GLY A 67 -10.28 5.57 6.57
N GLN A 68 -10.18 4.28 6.24
CA GLN A 68 -8.91 3.55 6.33
C GLN A 68 -7.99 3.90 5.16
N VAL A 69 -6.69 3.88 5.43
CA VAL A 69 -5.68 4.08 4.40
C VAL A 69 -5.38 2.77 3.68
N SER A 70 -5.31 2.83 2.36
CA SER A 70 -5.00 1.69 1.49
C SER A 70 -4.04 2.08 0.37
N PHE A 71 -3.45 1.09 -0.27
CA PHE A 71 -2.95 1.27 -1.63
C PHE A 71 -4.14 1.37 -2.60
N PRO A 72 -4.02 2.06 -3.73
CA PRO A 72 -4.98 1.95 -4.82
C PRO A 72 -5.16 0.49 -5.23
N GLY A 73 -6.39 0.07 -5.47
CA GLY A 73 -6.65 -1.31 -5.86
C GLY A 73 -8.00 -1.83 -5.42
N GLY A 74 -8.36 -2.99 -5.95
CA GLY A 74 -9.66 -3.57 -5.73
C GLY A 74 -9.79 -5.01 -6.19
N ARG A 75 -11.00 -5.40 -6.51
CA ARG A 75 -11.38 -6.75 -6.90
C ARG A 75 -11.03 -7.01 -8.36
N ALA A 76 -10.58 -8.23 -8.66
CA ALA A 76 -10.39 -8.65 -10.03
C ALA A 76 -11.74 -8.74 -10.78
N ASP A 77 -11.80 -8.12 -11.95
CA ASP A 77 -12.91 -8.21 -12.87
C ASP A 77 -12.69 -9.32 -13.92
N PRO A 78 -13.76 -9.89 -14.49
CA PRO A 78 -13.62 -10.94 -15.51
C PRO A 78 -12.82 -10.51 -16.76
N GLY A 79 -12.71 -9.20 -17.01
CA GLY A 79 -11.93 -8.65 -18.12
C GLY A 79 -10.45 -8.47 -17.82
N ASP A 80 -10.03 -8.56 -16.56
CA ASP A 80 -8.64 -8.38 -16.18
C ASP A 80 -7.80 -9.60 -16.60
N VAL A 81 -6.72 -9.36 -17.31
CA VAL A 81 -5.85 -10.44 -17.80
C VAL A 81 -4.83 -10.92 -16.77
N SER A 82 -4.59 -10.11 -15.72
CA SER A 82 -3.63 -10.39 -14.64
C SER A 82 -3.93 -9.56 -13.39
N ALA A 83 -3.31 -9.93 -12.26
CA ALA A 83 -3.38 -9.12 -11.04
C ALA A 83 -2.79 -7.71 -11.22
N ALA A 84 -1.76 -7.58 -12.07
CA ALA A 84 -1.21 -6.27 -12.41
C ALA A 84 -2.21 -5.42 -13.21
N ASP A 85 -2.95 -6.03 -14.11
CA ASP A 85 -4.01 -5.35 -14.87
C ASP A 85 -5.14 -4.87 -13.95
N THR A 86 -5.59 -5.73 -13.01
CA THR A 86 -6.53 -5.34 -11.94
C THR A 86 -6.03 -4.11 -11.18
N ALA A 87 -4.80 -4.16 -10.65
CA ALA A 87 -4.26 -3.08 -9.83
C ALA A 87 -4.14 -1.76 -10.59
N LEU A 88 -3.72 -1.81 -11.86
CA LEU A 88 -3.60 -0.62 -12.72
C LEU A 88 -4.96 -0.08 -13.15
N ARG A 89 -5.96 -0.94 -13.42
CA ARG A 89 -7.33 -0.51 -13.75
C ARG A 89 -7.96 0.22 -12.57
N GLU A 90 -7.92 -0.39 -11.39
CA GLU A 90 -8.46 0.19 -10.17
C GLU A 90 -7.79 1.53 -9.83
N ALA A 91 -6.45 1.61 -9.93
CA ALA A 91 -5.73 2.86 -9.71
C ALA A 91 -6.12 3.95 -10.73
N HIS A 92 -6.39 3.58 -11.98
CA HIS A 92 -6.91 4.53 -12.98
C HIS A 92 -8.30 5.03 -12.57
N GLU A 93 -9.20 4.14 -12.16
CA GLU A 93 -10.58 4.45 -11.78
C GLU A 93 -10.65 5.28 -10.50
N GLU A 94 -9.86 4.94 -9.48
CA GLU A 94 -9.86 5.60 -8.18
C GLU A 94 -9.16 6.97 -8.18
N ILE A 95 -7.99 7.07 -8.84
CA ILE A 95 -7.09 8.21 -8.71
C ILE A 95 -6.65 8.84 -10.03
N GLY A 96 -7.14 8.38 -11.18
CA GLY A 96 -6.80 8.92 -12.49
C GLY A 96 -5.40 8.59 -12.96
N LEU A 97 -4.78 7.53 -12.45
CA LEU A 97 -3.42 7.14 -12.80
C LEU A 97 -3.30 6.85 -14.31
N ASP A 98 -2.34 7.52 -14.97
CA ASP A 98 -1.93 7.15 -16.33
C ASP A 98 -1.08 5.88 -16.30
N ARG A 99 -1.66 4.77 -16.77
CA ARG A 99 -1.04 3.45 -16.79
C ARG A 99 0.23 3.38 -17.64
N GLU A 100 0.32 4.21 -18.70
CA GLU A 100 1.49 4.23 -19.60
C GLU A 100 2.74 4.80 -18.92
N GLY A 101 2.57 5.58 -17.85
CA GLY A 101 3.65 6.11 -17.03
C GLY A 101 4.19 5.14 -15.99
N VAL A 102 3.59 3.95 -15.84
CA VAL A 102 3.89 2.99 -14.78
C VAL A 102 4.59 1.76 -15.32
N ARG A 103 5.71 1.42 -14.71
CA ARG A 103 6.38 0.14 -14.94
C ARG A 103 6.11 -0.82 -13.79
N VAL A 104 5.44 -1.92 -14.06
CA VAL A 104 5.32 -3.04 -13.11
C VAL A 104 6.68 -3.69 -12.96
N VAL A 105 7.16 -3.78 -11.72
CA VAL A 105 8.48 -4.31 -11.38
C VAL A 105 8.38 -5.73 -10.87
N GLY A 106 7.31 -6.04 -10.11
CA GLY A 106 7.14 -7.38 -9.57
C GLY A 106 5.71 -7.67 -9.11
N VAL A 107 5.38 -8.96 -9.12
CA VAL A 107 4.14 -9.53 -8.56
C VAL A 107 4.48 -10.24 -7.28
N LEU A 108 4.10 -9.68 -6.15
CA LEU A 108 4.46 -10.22 -4.85
C LEU A 108 3.52 -11.38 -4.44
N PRO A 109 3.94 -12.25 -3.52
CA PRO A 109 3.10 -13.33 -3.03
C PRO A 109 1.76 -12.83 -2.51
N ALA A 110 0.68 -13.48 -2.94
CA ALA A 110 -0.67 -13.14 -2.51
C ALA A 110 -0.87 -13.43 -1.02
N LEU A 111 -1.53 -12.52 -0.33
CA LEU A 111 -1.80 -12.57 1.10
C LEU A 111 -3.30 -12.68 1.35
N PRO A 112 -3.73 -13.46 2.37
CA PRO A 112 -5.14 -13.51 2.75
C PRO A 112 -5.52 -12.25 3.52
N LEU A 113 -6.63 -11.64 3.15
CA LEU A 113 -7.28 -10.61 3.93
C LEU A 113 -8.50 -11.24 4.63
N SER A 114 -8.26 -11.84 5.78
CA SER A 114 -9.21 -12.69 6.51
C SER A 114 -10.53 -11.97 6.86
N VAL A 115 -10.47 -10.67 7.09
CA VAL A 115 -11.66 -9.87 7.45
C VAL A 115 -12.66 -9.74 6.30
N THR A 116 -12.19 -9.79 5.05
CA THR A 116 -13.03 -9.60 3.86
C THR A 116 -13.19 -10.85 3.01
N GLY A 117 -12.39 -11.89 3.27
CA GLY A 117 -12.35 -13.10 2.44
C GLY A 117 -11.71 -12.85 1.06
N PHE A 118 -10.83 -11.86 0.95
CA PHE A 118 -10.05 -11.60 -0.25
C PHE A 118 -8.66 -12.26 -0.19
N ARG A 119 -8.18 -12.64 -1.36
CA ARG A 119 -6.81 -12.98 -1.63
C ARG A 119 -6.19 -11.81 -2.39
N VAL A 120 -5.36 -11.02 -1.71
CA VAL A 120 -4.80 -9.77 -2.24
C VAL A 120 -3.42 -10.02 -2.80
N THR A 121 -3.21 -9.70 -4.06
CA THR A 121 -1.89 -9.75 -4.72
C THR A 121 -1.31 -8.34 -4.76
N PRO A 122 -0.22 -8.05 -4.01
CA PRO A 122 0.44 -6.76 -4.11
C PRO A 122 1.28 -6.69 -5.39
N ILE A 123 1.17 -5.58 -6.11
CA ILE A 123 1.91 -5.29 -7.33
C ILE A 123 2.91 -4.18 -7.04
N ALA A 124 4.19 -4.48 -7.07
CA ALA A 124 5.26 -3.50 -6.95
C ALA A 124 5.47 -2.80 -8.31
N ALA A 125 5.41 -1.48 -8.32
CA ALA A 125 5.54 -0.71 -9.54
C ALA A 125 6.34 0.58 -9.32
N TRP A 126 7.04 1.00 -10.36
CA TRP A 126 7.79 2.25 -10.43
C TRP A 126 7.08 3.25 -11.33
N TRP A 127 6.88 4.46 -10.84
CA TRP A 127 6.27 5.55 -11.59
C TRP A 127 7.31 6.27 -12.45
N GLU A 128 7.59 5.72 -13.61
CA GLU A 128 8.63 6.24 -14.52
C GLU A 128 8.32 7.63 -15.06
N ARG A 129 7.05 7.89 -15.37
CA ARG A 129 6.56 9.16 -15.88
C ARG A 129 5.38 9.63 -15.03
N PRO A 130 5.64 10.34 -13.93
CA PRO A 130 4.58 10.86 -13.09
C PRO A 130 3.61 11.74 -13.88
N SER A 131 2.32 11.49 -13.70
CA SER A 131 1.20 12.27 -14.22
C SER A 131 0.40 12.85 -13.05
N PRO A 132 -0.43 13.87 -13.27
CA PRO A 132 -1.34 14.33 -12.22
C PRO A 132 -2.24 13.19 -11.75
N ILE A 133 -2.34 13.01 -10.44
CA ILE A 133 -3.28 12.10 -9.80
C ILE A 133 -4.11 12.87 -8.78
N GLY A 134 -5.31 12.38 -8.51
CA GLY A 134 -6.22 12.95 -7.54
C GLY A 134 -7.44 12.07 -7.36
N VAL A 135 -8.36 12.47 -6.50
CA VAL A 135 -9.60 11.72 -6.30
C VAL A 135 -10.47 11.80 -7.55
N VAL A 136 -10.75 10.66 -8.18
CA VAL A 136 -11.68 10.53 -9.32
C VAL A 136 -13.01 9.99 -8.83
N ASP A 137 -12.99 8.86 -8.12
CA ASP A 137 -14.19 8.31 -7.50
C ASP A 137 -14.32 8.76 -6.04
N THR A 138 -15.08 9.83 -5.83
CA THR A 138 -15.37 10.37 -4.50
C THR A 138 -16.23 9.47 -3.63
N ALA A 139 -16.91 8.46 -4.21
CA ALA A 139 -17.66 7.47 -3.46
C ALA A 139 -16.74 6.46 -2.76
N GLU A 140 -15.58 6.20 -3.35
CA GLU A 140 -14.61 5.23 -2.80
C GLU A 140 -13.41 5.89 -2.12
N VAL A 141 -12.88 6.97 -2.67
CA VAL A 141 -11.66 7.64 -2.21
C VAL A 141 -11.98 9.06 -1.72
N ALA A 142 -11.52 9.37 -0.51
CA ALA A 142 -11.61 10.73 0.07
C ALA A 142 -10.33 11.54 -0.18
N ARG A 143 -9.17 10.88 -0.26
CA ARG A 143 -7.87 11.54 -0.38
C ARG A 143 -6.87 10.66 -1.09
N VAL A 144 -6.00 11.27 -1.87
CA VAL A 144 -4.81 10.65 -2.48
C VAL A 144 -3.59 11.34 -1.92
N GLU A 145 -2.60 10.58 -1.51
CA GLU A 145 -1.38 11.12 -0.90
C GLU A 145 -0.14 10.41 -1.45
N ARG A 146 0.89 11.19 -1.78
CA ARG A 146 2.24 10.70 -2.02
C ARG A 146 3.01 10.79 -0.72
N VAL A 147 3.26 9.67 -0.08
CA VAL A 147 3.91 9.59 1.24
C VAL A 147 5.40 9.35 1.05
N PRO A 148 6.30 10.27 1.48
CA PRO A 148 7.73 10.08 1.40
C PRO A 148 8.18 8.84 2.16
N LEU A 149 9.00 7.97 1.54
CA LEU A 149 9.56 6.80 2.21
C LEU A 149 10.40 7.20 3.43
N ALA A 150 11.06 8.35 3.38
CA ALA A 150 11.79 8.90 4.51
C ALA A 150 10.93 9.06 5.77
N GLN A 151 9.66 9.42 5.62
CA GLN A 151 8.72 9.51 6.75
C GLN A 151 8.27 8.14 7.25
N LEU A 152 8.12 7.15 6.36
CA LEU A 152 7.73 5.80 6.73
C LEU A 152 8.86 5.03 7.45
N VAL A 153 10.11 5.33 7.16
CA VAL A 153 11.25 4.72 7.86
C VAL A 153 11.58 5.43 9.17
N ASP A 154 11.13 6.67 9.38
CA ASP A 154 11.38 7.42 10.61
C ASP A 154 10.73 6.70 11.81
N PRO A 155 11.53 6.28 12.82
CA PRO A 155 11.00 5.64 14.02
C PRO A 155 9.95 6.46 14.78
N ALA A 156 10.00 7.80 14.71
CA ALA A 156 9.05 8.68 15.38
C ALA A 156 7.61 8.53 14.83
N ASN A 157 7.47 8.08 13.58
CA ASN A 157 6.19 7.89 12.91
C ASN A 157 5.67 6.45 13.00
N ARG A 158 6.37 5.56 13.72
CA ARG A 158 6.07 4.11 13.78
C ARG A 158 5.68 3.70 15.20
N PHE A 159 4.67 2.83 15.31
CA PHE A 159 4.20 2.27 16.58
C PHE A 159 3.50 0.92 16.34
N SER A 160 3.14 0.23 17.42
CA SER A 160 2.33 -0.98 17.37
C SER A 160 0.85 -0.64 17.57
N ALA A 161 0.02 -0.84 16.53
CA ALA A 161 -1.42 -0.72 16.65
C ALA A 161 -2.00 -1.92 17.42
N VAL A 162 -2.90 -1.66 18.38
CA VAL A 162 -3.63 -2.67 19.12
C VAL A 162 -5.14 -2.48 18.95
N VAL A 163 -5.87 -3.58 18.79
CA VAL A 163 -7.34 -3.53 18.75
C VAL A 163 -7.87 -3.90 20.14
N PRO A 164 -8.57 -2.99 20.84
CA PRO A 164 -9.12 -3.27 22.16
C PRO A 164 -9.99 -4.53 22.17
N GLY A 165 -9.73 -5.43 23.14
CA GLY A 165 -10.48 -6.67 23.28
C GLY A 165 -10.17 -7.78 22.29
N ARG A 166 -9.13 -7.63 21.46
CA ARG A 166 -8.65 -8.66 20.53
C ARG A 166 -7.15 -8.88 20.71
N GLU A 167 -6.69 -10.09 20.45
CA GLU A 167 -5.25 -10.37 20.33
C GLU A 167 -4.75 -9.90 18.96
N TYR A 168 -4.60 -8.58 18.81
CA TYR A 168 -4.09 -7.97 17.61
C TYR A 168 -3.01 -6.95 17.98
N VAL A 169 -1.81 -7.17 17.50
CA VAL A 169 -0.68 -6.23 17.57
C VAL A 169 0.03 -6.27 16.24
N ALA A 170 0.10 -5.15 15.56
CA ALA A 170 0.73 -5.05 14.25
C ALA A 170 1.40 -3.68 14.06
N PRO A 171 2.39 -3.57 13.14
CA PRO A 171 2.99 -2.28 12.81
C PRO A 171 1.93 -1.30 12.31
N ALA A 172 2.17 -0.03 12.62
CA ALA A 172 1.35 1.09 12.16
C ALA A 172 2.21 2.35 11.96
N PHE A 173 1.68 3.30 11.21
CA PHE A 173 2.36 4.56 10.91
C PHE A 173 1.38 5.73 11.08
N GLU A 174 1.93 6.87 11.51
CA GLU A 174 1.20 8.13 11.53
C GLU A 174 2.02 9.16 10.74
N VAL A 175 1.61 9.44 9.50
CA VAL A 175 2.35 10.25 8.54
C VAL A 175 1.41 11.16 7.77
N ASN A 176 1.75 12.43 7.60
CA ASN A 176 0.96 13.40 6.86
C ASN A 176 -0.52 13.47 7.29
N GLY A 177 -0.82 13.19 8.59
CA GLY A 177 -2.18 13.10 9.10
C GLY A 177 -2.94 11.82 8.71
N LEU A 178 -2.28 10.86 8.06
CA LEU A 178 -2.80 9.53 7.78
C LEU A 178 -2.47 8.60 8.95
N TYR A 179 -3.46 7.83 9.41
CA TYR A 179 -3.30 6.75 10.36
C TYR A 179 -3.30 5.42 9.58
N VAL A 180 -2.11 4.91 9.28
CA VAL A 180 -1.93 3.69 8.49
C VAL A 180 -1.81 2.49 9.42
N TRP A 181 -2.72 1.53 9.31
CA TRP A 181 -2.76 0.32 10.12
C TRP A 181 -3.28 -0.88 9.33
N GLY A 182 -3.38 -2.04 9.96
CA GLY A 182 -3.95 -3.23 9.32
C GLY A 182 -3.10 -3.73 8.16
N PHE A 183 -3.77 -4.21 7.13
CA PHE A 183 -3.14 -4.85 5.98
C PHE A 183 -2.14 -3.93 5.27
N THR A 184 -2.49 -2.67 5.08
CA THR A 184 -1.63 -1.67 4.42
C THR A 184 -0.33 -1.45 5.19
N ALA A 185 -0.42 -1.29 6.51
CA ALA A 185 0.77 -1.11 7.35
C ALA A 185 1.64 -2.36 7.39
N ILE A 186 1.04 -3.55 7.40
CA ILE A 186 1.77 -4.81 7.34
C ILE A 186 2.55 -4.94 6.03
N LEU A 187 1.94 -4.57 4.90
CA LEU A 187 2.63 -4.56 3.61
C LEU A 187 3.76 -3.54 3.56
N LEU A 188 3.54 -2.33 4.06
CA LEU A 188 4.59 -1.29 4.13
C LEU A 188 5.76 -1.75 5.00
N ASP A 189 5.50 -2.24 6.21
CA ASP A 189 6.53 -2.76 7.13
C ASP A 189 7.36 -3.87 6.47
N ALA A 190 6.68 -4.84 5.86
CA ALA A 190 7.35 -5.93 5.15
C ALA A 190 8.19 -5.44 3.98
N THR A 191 7.69 -4.48 3.21
CA THR A 191 8.40 -3.87 2.08
C THR A 191 9.63 -3.13 2.54
N LEU A 192 9.52 -2.26 3.55
CA LEU A 192 10.67 -1.52 4.09
C LEU A 192 11.75 -2.46 4.64
N ARG A 193 11.35 -3.54 5.31
CA ARG A 193 12.26 -4.57 5.81
C ARG A 193 12.96 -5.32 4.67
N LEU A 194 12.23 -5.78 3.65
CA LEU A 194 12.79 -6.47 2.50
C LEU A 194 13.66 -5.57 1.64
N ALA A 195 13.34 -4.28 1.56
CA ALA A 195 14.15 -3.27 0.90
C ALA A 195 15.43 -2.93 1.66
N GLY A 196 15.58 -3.39 2.92
CA GLY A 196 16.72 -3.05 3.77
C GLY A 196 16.71 -1.61 4.27
N MET A 197 15.54 -0.96 4.28
CA MET A 197 15.36 0.44 4.69
C MET A 197 14.89 0.58 6.13
N GLU A 198 14.46 -0.52 6.78
CA GLU A 198 13.90 -0.46 8.12
C GLU A 198 14.93 0.07 9.11
N LEU A 199 14.59 1.13 9.83
CA LEU A 199 15.31 1.60 10.99
C LEU A 199 14.71 0.98 12.28
N PRO A 200 15.51 0.73 13.33
CA PRO A 200 14.99 0.26 14.61
C PRO A 200 13.98 1.25 15.18
N TRP A 201 12.79 0.75 15.57
CA TRP A 201 11.72 1.54 16.17
C TRP A 201 11.15 0.85 17.41
N ASP A 202 10.48 1.61 18.28
CA ASP A 202 9.96 1.10 19.56
C ASP A 202 8.67 0.30 19.35
N ARG A 203 8.81 -1.04 19.26
CA ARG A 203 7.67 -1.98 19.18
C ARG A 203 6.84 -2.05 20.46
N SER A 204 7.32 -1.48 21.58
CA SER A 204 6.58 -1.38 22.84
C SER A 204 5.65 -0.17 22.91
N ASP A 205 5.82 0.82 22.03
CA ASP A 205 4.86 1.92 21.85
C ASP A 205 3.56 1.37 21.26
N ARG A 206 2.60 1.06 22.15
CA ARG A 206 1.32 0.46 21.78
C ARG A 206 0.22 1.51 21.80
N ARG A 207 -0.40 1.76 20.64
CA ARG A 207 -1.49 2.73 20.52
C ARG A 207 -2.78 2.03 20.07
N PRO A 208 -3.94 2.31 20.72
CA PRO A 208 -5.19 1.72 20.31
C PRO A 208 -5.61 2.23 18.92
N VAL A 209 -6.13 1.33 18.09
CA VAL A 209 -6.76 1.72 16.83
C VAL A 209 -7.97 2.61 17.14
N PRO A 210 -8.07 3.82 16.57
CA PRO A 210 -9.20 4.70 16.77
C PRO A 210 -10.52 4.03 16.44
N SER A 211 -11.54 4.22 17.30
CA SER A 211 -12.84 3.54 17.20
C SER A 211 -13.54 3.78 15.85
N ARG A 212 -13.30 4.93 15.21
CA ARG A 212 -13.85 5.24 13.87
C ARG A 212 -13.45 4.21 12.80
N TYR A 213 -12.29 3.54 12.95
CA TYR A 213 -11.81 2.54 12.01
C TYR A 213 -12.26 1.10 12.34
N LEU A 214 -12.87 0.90 13.50
CA LEU A 214 -13.36 -0.40 13.95
C LEU A 214 -14.86 -0.61 13.67
N GLN A 215 -15.54 0.41 13.15
CA GLN A 215 -16.95 0.37 12.81
C GLN A 215 -17.11 -0.22 11.41
N GLY A 216 -17.93 -1.27 11.27
CA GLY A 216 -18.27 -1.89 9.97
C GLY A 216 -17.38 -3.08 9.57
N GLY A 217 -16.68 -3.72 10.52
CA GLY A 217 -15.98 -4.98 10.32
C GLY A 217 -16.77 -6.20 10.80
#